data_ff758887c87e061152437d28a747b106
#
_entry.id   ff758887c87e061152437d28a747b106
#
_cell.length_a   1.000
_cell.length_b   1.000
_cell.length_c   1.000
_cell.angle_alpha   90.00
_cell.angle_beta   90.00
_cell.angle_gamma   90.00
#
_symmetry.space_group_name_H-M   'P 1'
#
loop_
_entity.id
_entity.type
_entity.pdbx_description
1 polymer ?
#
loop_
_entity_poly.entity_id
_entity_poly.type
_entity_poly.pdbx_seq_one_letter_code
_entity_poly.pdbx_strand_id
1 'polypeptide(L)'
;MVKWVSISLGIALLIPSLAVSDEPLDTDTPSNASAAPIKSKTVENIGIEPTPEDGTLSPARVKDLRLYGALPEINEADWFDPWHVRESWDISFELGLTGNRGNSQTFNIQSGLELEQKRELWHSFVRFRYTNAYATGTEVKNNMLVKIGRERELGNTNWSLFARSDLLFDRFRNFDYRWVANAGLGYVIYRNDATLLKTRLGAGTSREFGAPAARWSPEGVMGLDLKRQLTKRQKFSMTVDYYPEMDFVQQFRLVTEASWEMLLDEEGNLSLKFNARDEYDSTPEGSRPNDLNYAFLLLWKF
;
A
#
# COMPACT_ATOMS: atom_id res chain seq x y z
N MET A 1 -27.77 -3.62 -32.35
CA MET A 1 -27.38 -4.78 -31.53
C MET A 1 -25.88 -4.97 -31.68
N VAL A 2 -25.09 -4.34 -30.86
CA VAL A 2 -23.63 -4.44 -30.90
C VAL A 2 -23.23 -5.33 -29.72
N LYS A 3 -22.72 -6.53 -30.02
CA LYS A 3 -22.19 -7.46 -29.02
C LYS A 3 -20.86 -6.89 -28.49
N TRP A 4 -20.84 -6.50 -27.24
CA TRP A 4 -19.62 -6.17 -26.53
C TRP A 4 -18.85 -7.48 -26.22
N VAL A 5 -17.69 -7.60 -26.85
CA VAL A 5 -16.72 -8.64 -26.52
C VAL A 5 -16.02 -8.19 -25.26
N SER A 6 -16.31 -8.86 -24.15
CA SER A 6 -15.54 -8.72 -22.89
C SER A 6 -14.15 -9.29 -23.12
N ILE A 7 -13.16 -8.43 -23.26
CA ILE A 7 -11.75 -8.84 -23.21
C ILE A 7 -11.41 -8.99 -21.73
N SER A 8 -11.58 -10.20 -21.22
CA SER A 8 -10.99 -10.59 -19.95
C SER A 8 -9.48 -10.68 -20.13
N LEU A 9 -8.75 -9.74 -19.56
CA LEU A 9 -7.30 -9.83 -19.46
C LEU A 9 -6.95 -10.94 -18.48
N GLY A 10 -6.90 -12.17 -19.01
CA GLY A 10 -6.48 -13.35 -18.27
C GLY A 10 -4.99 -13.27 -18.00
N ILE A 11 -4.60 -12.80 -16.82
CA ILE A 11 -3.26 -13.01 -16.29
C ILE A 11 -3.22 -14.49 -15.83
N ALA A 12 -2.73 -15.36 -16.71
CA ALA A 12 -2.40 -16.72 -16.34
C ALA A 12 -1.20 -16.67 -15.38
N LEU A 13 -1.48 -16.73 -14.09
CA LEU A 13 -0.50 -17.08 -13.08
C LEU A 13 -0.16 -18.55 -13.27
N LEU A 14 0.98 -18.84 -13.90
CA LEU A 14 1.62 -20.15 -13.88
C LEU A 14 2.01 -20.48 -12.43
N ILE A 15 1.11 -21.11 -11.72
CA ILE A 15 1.40 -21.78 -10.45
C ILE A 15 1.87 -23.19 -10.85
N PRO A 16 3.12 -23.61 -10.56
CA PRO A 16 3.49 -25.00 -10.72
C PRO A 16 2.65 -25.83 -9.74
N SER A 17 1.89 -26.79 -10.26
CA SER A 17 1.15 -27.77 -9.46
C SER A 17 2.14 -28.60 -8.67
N LEU A 18 2.19 -28.40 -7.35
CA LEU A 18 2.75 -29.37 -6.43
C LEU A 18 1.78 -30.55 -6.38
N ALA A 19 2.20 -31.67 -6.97
CA ALA A 19 1.53 -32.94 -6.84
C ALA A 19 1.56 -33.36 -5.36
N VAL A 20 0.40 -33.40 -4.74
CA VAL A 20 0.21 -34.04 -3.44
C VAL A 20 0.09 -35.52 -3.74
N SER A 21 1.08 -36.31 -3.29
CA SER A 21 0.97 -37.76 -3.26
C SER A 21 0.07 -38.18 -2.10
N ASP A 22 -1.06 -38.80 -2.40
CA ASP A 22 -1.87 -39.51 -1.43
C ASP A 22 -1.12 -40.76 -0.96
N GLU A 23 -0.56 -40.72 0.26
CA GLU A 23 -0.22 -41.93 1.02
C GLU A 23 -1.24 -42.10 2.15
N PRO A 24 -1.76 -43.33 2.36
CA PRO A 24 -2.76 -43.61 3.40
C PRO A 24 -2.13 -43.64 4.79
N LEU A 25 -2.81 -42.99 5.74
CA LEU A 25 -2.50 -43.01 7.16
C LEU A 25 -2.66 -44.41 7.72
N ASP A 26 -1.55 -45.05 8.08
CA ASP A 26 -1.54 -46.23 8.95
C ASP A 26 -1.74 -45.77 10.42
N THR A 27 -2.84 -46.30 10.99
CA THR A 27 -3.17 -46.19 12.40
C THR A 27 -2.51 -47.33 13.16
N ASP A 28 -1.36 -47.08 13.78
CA ASP A 28 -0.86 -47.92 14.87
C ASP A 28 -0.39 -47.06 16.06
N THR A 29 -1.16 -47.18 17.12
CA THR A 29 -0.81 -46.67 18.44
C THR A 29 0.08 -47.69 19.13
N PRO A 30 1.19 -47.28 19.76
CA PRO A 30 1.63 -47.93 20.98
C PRO A 30 1.75 -46.96 22.16
N SER A 31 1.24 -47.51 23.22
CA SER A 31 1.24 -47.07 24.61
C SER A 31 2.60 -46.84 25.21
N ASN A 32 2.60 -45.90 26.19
CA ASN A 32 3.50 -45.84 27.35
C ASN A 32 5.02 -45.75 27.14
N ALA A 33 5.55 -44.54 27.28
CA ALA A 33 6.89 -44.35 27.80
C ALA A 33 6.88 -43.24 28.89
N SER A 34 7.26 -43.68 30.04
CA SER A 34 7.59 -43.02 31.28
C SER A 34 8.29 -41.68 31.12
N ALA A 35 7.73 -40.62 31.73
CA ALA A 35 8.34 -39.32 31.86
C ALA A 35 9.52 -39.40 32.85
N ALA A 36 10.72 -39.11 32.35
CA ALA A 36 11.89 -38.83 33.19
C ALA A 36 11.83 -37.39 33.72
N PRO A 37 12.25 -37.11 34.97
CA PRO A 37 12.12 -35.78 35.54
C PRO A 37 13.15 -34.80 34.93
N ILE A 38 12.65 -33.65 34.45
CA ILE A 38 13.47 -32.53 34.02
C ILE A 38 14.16 -31.95 35.25
N LYS A 39 15.49 -32.07 35.31
CA LYS A 39 16.31 -31.38 36.31
C LYS A 39 16.17 -29.85 36.08
N SER A 40 15.59 -29.18 37.07
CA SER A 40 15.58 -27.72 37.15
C SER A 40 17.01 -27.21 37.26
N LYS A 41 17.52 -26.52 36.26
CA LYS A 41 18.70 -25.67 36.41
C LYS A 41 18.32 -24.51 37.30
N THR A 42 18.99 -24.43 38.44
CA THR A 42 18.96 -23.29 39.35
C THR A 42 19.25 -22.01 38.56
N VAL A 43 18.28 -21.12 38.56
CA VAL A 43 18.49 -19.75 38.04
C VAL A 43 19.39 -19.05 39.06
N GLU A 44 20.62 -18.76 38.66
CA GLU A 44 21.51 -17.89 39.44
C GLU A 44 20.83 -16.54 39.65
N ASN A 45 20.81 -16.15 40.91
CA ASN A 45 20.27 -14.91 41.43
C ASN A 45 20.92 -13.71 40.73
N ILE A 46 20.26 -13.14 39.74
CA ILE A 46 20.61 -11.82 39.20
C ILE A 46 20.19 -10.82 40.28
N GLY A 47 21.17 -10.32 41.02
CA GLY A 47 20.97 -9.30 42.05
C GLY A 47 20.28 -8.08 41.46
N ILE A 48 19.01 -7.93 41.76
CA ILE A 48 18.26 -6.71 41.46
C ILE A 48 18.61 -5.72 42.56
N GLU A 49 19.49 -4.77 42.26
CA GLU A 49 19.70 -3.62 43.15
C GLU A 49 18.39 -2.82 43.29
N PRO A 50 18.04 -2.39 44.51
CA PRO A 50 16.83 -1.59 44.73
C PRO A 50 16.89 -0.27 43.94
N THR A 51 15.80 0.08 43.31
CA THR A 51 15.62 1.34 42.59
C THR A 51 15.75 2.51 43.57
N PRO A 52 16.56 3.53 43.33
CA PRO A 52 16.60 4.72 44.17
C PRO A 52 15.22 5.39 44.23
N GLU A 53 14.84 5.87 45.40
CA GLU A 53 13.54 6.50 45.68
C GLU A 53 13.32 7.83 44.89
N ASP A 54 14.34 8.38 44.23
CA ASP A 54 14.27 9.61 43.44
C ASP A 54 13.87 9.43 41.98
N GLY A 55 13.63 8.19 41.55
CA GLY A 55 13.21 7.89 40.15
C GLY A 55 14.30 8.07 39.10
N THR A 56 15.54 8.38 39.47
CA THR A 56 16.65 8.53 38.52
C THR A 56 17.31 7.18 38.24
N LEU A 57 17.43 6.79 36.99
CA LEU A 57 18.16 5.58 36.59
C LEU A 57 19.67 5.83 36.70
N SER A 58 20.40 4.87 37.29
CA SER A 58 21.86 4.99 37.36
C SER A 58 22.49 5.02 35.96
N PRO A 59 23.64 5.68 35.78
CA PRO A 59 24.32 5.76 34.47
C PRO A 59 24.67 4.40 33.85
N ALA A 60 24.83 3.35 34.64
CA ALA A 60 25.08 2.00 34.18
C ALA A 60 23.82 1.39 33.53
N ARG A 61 22.63 1.61 34.08
CA ARG A 61 21.35 1.14 33.54
C ARG A 61 20.98 1.85 32.22
N VAL A 62 21.38 3.10 32.06
CA VAL A 62 21.19 3.83 30.81
C VAL A 62 22.09 3.27 29.70
N LYS A 63 23.29 2.75 30.02
CA LYS A 63 24.18 2.07 29.06
C LYS A 63 23.61 0.75 28.59
N ASP A 64 22.96 -0.04 29.47
CA ASP A 64 22.37 -1.35 29.10
C ASP A 64 21.12 -1.19 28.24
N LEU A 65 20.36 -0.12 28.41
CA LEU A 65 19.25 0.22 27.51
C LEU A 65 19.71 0.61 26.08
N ARG A 66 20.96 1.07 25.93
CA ARG A 66 21.58 1.34 24.62
C ARG A 66 21.98 0.09 23.85
N LEU A 67 22.10 -1.06 24.50
CA LEU A 67 22.40 -2.37 23.86
C LEU A 67 21.18 -2.96 23.13
N TYR A 68 19.97 -2.50 23.41
CA TYR A 68 18.75 -2.85 22.68
C TYR A 68 18.40 -1.84 21.57
N GLY A 69 19.43 -1.46 20.75
CA GLY A 69 19.25 -0.58 19.61
C GLY A 69 18.69 0.77 20.04
N ALA A 70 19.56 1.73 20.27
CA ALA A 70 19.14 3.11 20.56
C ALA A 70 18.02 3.49 19.61
N LEU A 71 16.85 3.81 20.15
CA LEU A 71 15.87 4.59 19.39
C LEU A 71 16.66 5.80 18.90
N PRO A 72 16.70 6.05 17.56
CA PRO A 72 17.38 7.26 17.08
C PRO A 72 16.80 8.42 17.86
N GLU A 73 17.66 9.28 18.39
CA GLU A 73 17.23 10.53 19.01
C GLU A 73 16.33 11.21 18.00
N ILE A 74 15.03 11.22 18.29
CA ILE A 74 14.06 11.96 17.48
C ILE A 74 14.36 13.42 17.83
N ASN A 75 15.12 14.06 16.97
CA ASN A 75 15.31 15.50 17.07
C ASN A 75 13.96 16.11 16.70
N GLU A 76 13.21 16.59 17.69
CA GLU A 76 11.86 17.14 17.50
C GLU A 76 11.85 18.31 16.50
N ALA A 77 13.01 18.97 16.28
CA ALA A 77 13.18 20.02 15.29
C ALA A 77 13.04 19.55 13.83
N ASP A 78 13.32 18.26 13.53
CA ASP A 78 13.25 17.72 12.16
C ASP A 78 11.83 17.37 11.70
N TRP A 79 10.85 17.41 12.59
CA TRP A 79 9.46 17.04 12.27
C TRP A 79 8.69 18.11 11.52
N PHE A 80 9.10 19.38 11.63
CA PHE A 80 8.34 20.54 11.12
C PHE A 80 9.21 21.65 10.53
N ASP A 81 10.30 21.33 9.83
CA ASP A 81 10.96 22.34 9.02
C ASP A 81 10.45 22.32 7.57
N PRO A 82 9.49 23.17 7.20
CA PRO A 82 8.93 23.19 5.85
C PRO A 82 9.96 23.63 4.79
N TRP A 83 11.11 24.15 5.17
CA TRP A 83 12.17 24.60 4.27
C TRP A 83 13.12 23.46 3.87
N HIS A 84 13.24 22.40 4.68
CA HIS A 84 14.00 21.19 4.35
C HIS A 84 13.22 20.20 3.44
N VAL A 85 11.96 20.49 3.13
CA VAL A 85 11.11 19.63 2.28
C VAL A 85 11.76 19.41 0.91
N ARG A 86 12.45 20.41 0.37
CA ARG A 86 12.97 20.40 -0.99
C ARG A 86 14.20 19.49 -1.18
N GLU A 87 15.05 19.35 -0.16
CA GLU A 87 16.29 18.56 -0.26
C GLU A 87 16.11 17.05 -0.04
N SER A 88 14.98 16.64 0.53
CA SER A 88 14.74 15.26 0.94
C SER A 88 13.53 14.60 0.27
N TRP A 89 12.77 15.33 -0.58
CA TRP A 89 11.59 14.84 -1.26
C TRP A 89 11.77 14.81 -2.77
N ASP A 90 11.50 13.65 -3.37
CA ASP A 90 11.32 13.50 -4.81
C ASP A 90 9.90 13.98 -5.16
N ILE A 91 9.80 15.02 -5.98
CA ILE A 91 8.52 15.60 -6.38
C ILE A 91 8.26 15.23 -7.84
N SER A 92 7.06 14.74 -8.14
CA SER A 92 6.64 14.50 -9.51
C SER A 92 5.24 15.03 -9.76
N PHE A 93 5.04 15.59 -10.95
CA PHE A 93 3.76 16.09 -11.43
C PHE A 93 3.35 15.33 -12.68
N GLU A 94 2.08 14.93 -12.80
CA GLU A 94 1.54 14.25 -13.96
C GLU A 94 0.30 14.96 -14.51
N LEU A 95 0.19 15.03 -15.84
CA LEU A 95 -0.92 15.65 -16.55
C LEU A 95 -1.30 14.82 -17.78
N GLY A 96 -2.58 14.51 -17.89
CA GLY A 96 -3.19 13.89 -19.06
C GLY A 96 -4.41 14.67 -19.51
N LEU A 97 -4.49 14.92 -20.82
CA LEU A 97 -5.61 15.60 -21.46
C LEU A 97 -6.08 14.76 -22.64
N THR A 98 -7.38 14.50 -22.71
CA THR A 98 -8.00 13.88 -23.87
C THR A 98 -9.26 14.65 -24.23
N GLY A 99 -9.55 14.77 -25.52
CA GLY A 99 -10.75 15.46 -25.98
C GLY A 99 -11.15 15.01 -27.37
N ASN A 100 -12.44 15.08 -27.63
CA ASN A 100 -13.03 14.86 -28.96
C ASN A 100 -14.07 15.94 -29.21
N ARG A 101 -14.11 16.45 -30.45
CA ARG A 101 -15.10 17.43 -30.90
C ARG A 101 -15.59 17.06 -32.31
N GLY A 102 -16.87 16.77 -32.43
CA GLY A 102 -17.50 16.35 -33.67
C GLY A 102 -18.92 15.86 -33.38
N ASN A 103 -19.26 14.68 -33.87
CA ASN A 103 -20.55 14.03 -33.59
C ASN A 103 -20.74 13.69 -32.12
N SER A 104 -19.65 13.54 -31.39
CA SER A 104 -19.60 13.50 -29.91
C SER A 104 -18.63 14.57 -29.41
N GLN A 105 -18.89 15.10 -28.23
CA GLN A 105 -18.00 16.05 -27.56
C GLN A 105 -17.60 15.45 -26.24
N THR A 106 -16.30 15.20 -26.03
CA THR A 106 -15.75 14.73 -24.76
C THR A 106 -14.55 15.56 -24.38
N PHE A 107 -14.36 15.77 -23.12
CA PHE A 107 -13.16 16.37 -22.56
C PHE A 107 -12.85 15.65 -21.25
N ASN A 108 -11.62 15.23 -21.06
CA ASN A 108 -11.16 14.58 -19.87
C ASN A 108 -9.79 15.14 -19.47
N ILE A 109 -9.65 15.53 -18.23
CA ILE A 109 -8.40 15.96 -17.61
C ILE A 109 -8.10 15.05 -16.42
N GLN A 110 -6.85 14.59 -16.34
CA GLN A 110 -6.31 13.93 -15.16
C GLN A 110 -5.01 14.62 -14.79
N SER A 111 -4.90 14.99 -13.50
CA SER A 111 -3.68 15.55 -12.94
C SER A 111 -3.29 14.81 -11.66
N GLY A 112 -2.01 14.78 -11.37
CA GLY A 112 -1.49 14.17 -10.17
C GLY A 112 -0.23 14.87 -9.67
N LEU A 113 -0.02 14.77 -8.36
CA LEU A 113 1.17 15.20 -7.67
C LEU A 113 1.60 14.08 -6.74
N GLU A 114 2.86 13.69 -6.82
CA GLU A 114 3.46 12.71 -5.90
C GLU A 114 4.67 13.31 -5.24
N LEU A 115 4.71 13.20 -3.93
CA LEU A 115 5.82 13.54 -3.06
C LEU A 115 6.32 12.24 -2.44
N GLU A 116 7.55 11.86 -2.66
CA GLU A 116 8.15 10.63 -2.12
C GLU A 116 9.43 11.00 -1.35
N GLN A 117 9.57 10.49 -0.13
CA GLN A 117 10.76 10.67 0.69
C GLN A 117 11.31 9.30 1.08
N LYS A 118 12.60 9.08 0.80
CA LYS A 118 13.35 7.90 1.22
C LYS A 118 14.49 8.34 2.12
N ARG A 119 14.46 7.89 3.37
CA ARG A 119 15.54 8.05 4.34
C ARG A 119 15.89 6.67 4.85
N GLU A 120 17.16 6.38 5.10
CA GLU A 120 17.72 5.09 5.55
C GLU A 120 16.70 3.93 5.76
N LEU A 121 15.84 4.04 6.79
CA LEU A 121 14.84 3.04 7.16
C LEU A 121 13.40 3.48 6.88
N TRP A 122 13.18 4.73 6.45
CA TRP A 122 11.85 5.29 6.28
C TRP A 122 11.55 5.59 4.81
N HIS A 123 10.36 5.22 4.40
CA HIS A 123 9.77 5.59 3.14
C HIS A 123 8.42 6.26 3.40
N SER A 124 8.28 7.52 3.03
CA SER A 124 7.04 8.29 3.17
C SER A 124 6.58 8.75 1.79
N PHE A 125 5.28 8.82 1.58
CA PHE A 125 4.73 9.37 0.34
C PHE A 125 3.41 10.10 0.60
N VAL A 126 3.16 11.11 -0.25
CA VAL A 126 1.87 11.76 -0.41
C VAL A 126 1.54 11.74 -1.89
N ARG A 127 0.37 11.23 -2.27
CA ARG A 127 -0.11 11.20 -3.65
C ARG A 127 -1.45 11.88 -3.73
N PHE A 128 -1.56 12.82 -4.64
CA PHE A 128 -2.79 13.48 -5.01
C PHE A 128 -3.11 13.13 -6.46
N ARG A 129 -4.37 12.77 -6.74
CA ARG A 129 -4.88 12.55 -8.10
C ARG A 129 -6.24 13.19 -8.22
N TYR A 130 -6.43 13.95 -9.29
CA TYR A 130 -7.70 14.54 -9.67
C TYR A 130 -8.08 14.11 -11.08
N THR A 131 -9.33 13.72 -11.27
CA THR A 131 -9.88 13.36 -12.59
C THR A 131 -11.22 14.05 -12.77
N ASN A 132 -11.37 14.73 -13.90
CA ASN A 132 -12.63 15.36 -14.30
C ASN A 132 -12.90 15.05 -15.77
N ALA A 133 -14.14 14.68 -16.09
CA ALA A 133 -14.56 14.36 -17.44
C ALA A 133 -15.94 14.93 -17.77
N TYR A 134 -16.06 15.43 -18.98
CA TYR A 134 -17.30 15.91 -19.58
C TYR A 134 -17.64 15.11 -20.82
N ALA A 135 -18.92 14.81 -21.02
CA ALA A 135 -19.46 14.25 -22.24
C ALA A 135 -20.67 15.06 -22.67
N THR A 136 -20.64 15.60 -23.89
CA THR A 136 -21.72 16.43 -24.45
C THR A 136 -22.13 17.60 -23.55
N GLY A 137 -21.15 18.27 -22.96
CA GLY A 137 -21.34 19.40 -22.05
C GLY A 137 -21.80 19.04 -20.61
N THR A 138 -22.03 17.75 -20.34
CA THR A 138 -22.42 17.26 -19.01
C THR A 138 -21.20 16.65 -18.30
N GLU A 139 -21.00 17.00 -17.04
CA GLU A 139 -19.98 16.36 -16.22
C GLU A 139 -20.36 14.89 -15.96
N VAL A 140 -19.45 13.97 -16.28
CA VAL A 140 -19.66 12.51 -16.14
C VAL A 140 -18.66 11.86 -15.17
N LYS A 141 -17.63 12.60 -14.75
CA LYS A 141 -16.66 12.16 -13.75
C LYS A 141 -16.07 13.37 -13.03
N ASN A 142 -15.99 13.28 -11.71
CA ASN A 142 -15.33 14.27 -10.88
C ASN A 142 -14.90 13.58 -9.59
N ASN A 143 -13.64 13.16 -9.53
CA ASN A 143 -13.10 12.52 -8.35
C ASN A 143 -11.71 13.04 -7.99
N MET A 144 -11.42 12.96 -6.70
CA MET A 144 -10.14 13.31 -6.11
C MET A 144 -9.73 12.20 -5.15
N LEU A 145 -8.50 11.74 -5.27
CA LEU A 145 -7.91 10.73 -4.39
C LEU A 145 -6.64 11.28 -3.78
N VAL A 146 -6.58 11.29 -2.45
CA VAL A 146 -5.37 11.60 -1.69
C VAL A 146 -4.94 10.35 -0.96
N LYS A 147 -3.69 9.94 -1.14
CA LYS A 147 -3.08 8.82 -0.43
C LYS A 147 -1.87 9.31 0.33
N ILE A 148 -1.79 8.97 1.60
CA ILE A 148 -0.65 9.26 2.47
C ILE A 148 -0.16 7.93 3.04
N GLY A 149 1.13 7.71 3.03
CA GLY A 149 1.69 6.51 3.60
C GLY A 149 3.08 6.70 4.16
N ARG A 150 3.36 5.94 5.20
CA ARG A 150 4.68 5.85 5.81
C ARG A 150 5.00 4.39 6.11
N GLU A 151 6.23 4.03 5.81
CA GLU A 151 6.75 2.70 6.02
C GLU A 151 8.12 2.76 6.67
N ARG A 152 8.37 1.87 7.63
CA ARG A 152 9.65 1.71 8.32
C ARG A 152 10.19 0.30 8.10
N GLU A 153 11.37 0.19 7.49
CA GLU A 153 12.11 -1.07 7.44
C GLU A 153 12.63 -1.43 8.83
N LEU A 154 12.55 -2.71 9.21
CA LEU A 154 12.99 -3.19 10.53
C LEU A 154 14.44 -3.66 10.47
N GLY A 155 15.36 -2.71 10.45
CA GLY A 155 16.81 -2.95 10.39
C GLY A 155 17.20 -3.73 9.13
N ASN A 156 18.10 -4.71 9.28
CA ASN A 156 18.60 -5.54 8.17
C ASN A 156 17.70 -6.76 7.88
N THR A 157 16.40 -6.67 8.16
CA THR A 157 15.46 -7.74 7.90
C THR A 157 14.63 -7.45 6.64
N ASN A 158 13.90 -8.45 6.15
CA ASN A 158 12.94 -8.26 5.05
C ASN A 158 11.59 -7.69 5.53
N TRP A 159 11.44 -7.43 6.83
CA TRP A 159 10.21 -6.95 7.43
C TRP A 159 10.16 -5.43 7.49
N SER A 160 8.96 -4.89 7.39
CA SER A 160 8.67 -3.47 7.58
C SER A 160 7.34 -3.29 8.32
N LEU A 161 7.18 -2.13 8.95
CA LEU A 161 5.92 -1.64 9.47
C LEU A 161 5.38 -0.58 8.51
N PHE A 162 4.09 -0.62 8.19
CA PHE A 162 3.47 0.41 7.38
C PHE A 162 2.23 1.00 8.05
N ALA A 163 1.94 2.25 7.73
CA ALA A 163 0.68 2.92 7.99
C ALA A 163 0.28 3.72 6.75
N ARG A 164 -0.99 3.67 6.36
CA ARG A 164 -1.55 4.35 5.18
C ARG A 164 -2.90 4.95 5.50
N SER A 165 -3.21 6.04 4.83
CA SER A 165 -4.52 6.67 4.85
C SER A 165 -4.87 7.16 3.46
N ASP A 166 -6.08 6.83 3.00
CA ASP A 166 -6.61 7.22 1.71
C ASP A 166 -7.90 8.03 1.93
N LEU A 167 -8.04 9.14 1.21
CA LEU A 167 -9.24 9.95 1.16
C LEU A 167 -9.71 10.04 -0.29
N LEU A 168 -10.88 9.48 -0.57
CA LEU A 168 -11.54 9.51 -1.87
C LEU A 168 -12.76 10.42 -1.80
N PHE A 169 -12.80 11.43 -2.65
CA PHE A 169 -13.97 12.18 -3.01
C PHE A 169 -14.42 11.73 -4.40
N ASP A 170 -15.71 11.43 -4.59
CA ASP A 170 -16.26 11.09 -5.90
C ASP A 170 -17.72 11.56 -5.99
N ARG A 171 -17.98 12.56 -6.84
CA ARG A 171 -19.30 13.19 -6.99
C ARG A 171 -20.36 12.22 -7.52
N PHE A 172 -19.96 11.13 -8.14
CA PHE A 172 -20.87 10.16 -8.79
C PHE A 172 -21.06 8.88 -7.97
N ARG A 173 -20.57 8.85 -6.73
CA ARG A 173 -20.82 7.81 -5.73
C ARG A 173 -21.92 8.23 -4.76
N ASN A 174 -22.47 7.28 -4.03
CA ASN A 174 -23.54 7.51 -3.03
C ASN A 174 -22.97 7.99 -1.67
N PHE A 175 -21.78 8.59 -1.66
CA PHE A 175 -21.15 9.20 -0.49
C PHE A 175 -20.43 10.49 -0.90
N ASP A 176 -20.25 11.40 0.06
CA ASP A 176 -19.50 12.64 -0.17
C ASP A 176 -17.99 12.36 -0.26
N TYR A 177 -17.47 11.58 0.70
CA TYR A 177 -16.10 11.11 0.70
C TYR A 177 -15.95 9.80 1.48
N ARG A 178 -14.99 8.96 1.05
CA ARG A 178 -14.58 7.73 1.74
C ARG A 178 -13.21 7.94 2.33
N TRP A 179 -13.07 7.71 3.63
CA TRP A 179 -11.80 7.68 4.32
C TRP A 179 -11.44 6.25 4.70
N VAL A 180 -10.19 5.87 4.44
CA VAL A 180 -9.63 4.55 4.77
C VAL A 180 -8.34 4.78 5.54
N ALA A 181 -8.13 4.06 6.64
CA ALA A 181 -6.87 4.04 7.36
C ALA A 181 -6.50 2.61 7.71
N ASN A 182 -5.25 2.23 7.45
CA ASN A 182 -4.76 0.89 7.73
C ASN A 182 -3.29 0.90 8.13
N ALA A 183 -2.90 -0.13 8.90
CA ALA A 183 -1.53 -0.36 9.32
C ALA A 183 -1.24 -1.86 9.40
N GLY A 184 0.03 -2.23 9.35
CA GLY A 184 0.40 -3.63 9.39
C GLY A 184 1.87 -3.87 9.13
N LEU A 185 2.16 -5.12 8.75
CA LEU A 185 3.48 -5.62 8.42
C LEU A 185 3.66 -5.75 6.92
N GLY A 186 4.81 -5.35 6.42
CA GLY A 186 5.29 -5.64 5.08
C GLY A 186 6.40 -6.67 5.12
N TYR A 187 6.53 -7.46 4.05
CA TYR A 187 7.60 -8.42 3.88
C TYR A 187 8.12 -8.41 2.44
N VAL A 188 9.42 -8.23 2.28
CA VAL A 188 10.09 -8.28 0.98
C VAL A 188 10.31 -9.74 0.61
N ILE A 189 9.54 -10.22 -0.38
CA ILE A 189 9.63 -11.59 -0.91
C ILE A 189 10.89 -11.73 -1.78
N TYR A 190 11.14 -10.71 -2.62
CA TYR A 190 12.25 -10.72 -3.55
C TYR A 190 12.75 -9.30 -3.80
N ARG A 191 14.08 -9.11 -3.78
CA ARG A 191 14.74 -7.84 -4.06
C ARG A 191 16.03 -8.09 -4.83
N ASN A 192 16.17 -7.43 -5.98
CA ASN A 192 17.43 -7.25 -6.68
C ASN A 192 17.48 -5.85 -7.31
N ASP A 193 18.53 -5.53 -8.07
CA ASP A 193 18.72 -4.20 -8.67
C ASP A 193 17.58 -3.78 -9.61
N ALA A 194 16.91 -4.74 -10.24
CA ALA A 194 15.85 -4.47 -11.21
C ALA A 194 14.44 -4.75 -10.71
N THR A 195 14.26 -5.53 -9.64
CA THR A 195 12.94 -6.01 -9.22
C THR A 195 12.79 -5.97 -7.71
N LEU A 196 11.67 -5.42 -7.26
CA LEU A 196 11.21 -5.48 -5.87
C LEU A 196 9.81 -6.10 -5.86
N LEU A 197 9.66 -7.21 -5.16
CA LEU A 197 8.37 -7.85 -4.88
C LEU A 197 8.17 -7.87 -3.37
N LYS A 198 7.06 -7.30 -2.91
CA LYS A 198 6.73 -7.13 -1.50
C LYS A 198 5.29 -7.50 -1.26
N THR A 199 5.02 -8.15 -0.14
CA THR A 199 3.65 -8.37 0.36
C THR A 199 3.40 -7.54 1.61
N ARG A 200 2.12 -7.29 1.88
CA ARG A 200 1.64 -6.55 3.05
C ARG A 200 0.47 -7.28 3.68
N LEU A 201 0.43 -7.32 5.00
CA LEU A 201 -0.67 -7.86 5.79
C LEU A 201 -0.97 -6.90 6.94
N GLY A 202 -2.22 -6.55 7.13
CA GLY A 202 -2.60 -5.60 8.15
C GLY A 202 -4.09 -5.56 8.40
N ALA A 203 -4.48 -4.57 9.18
CA ALA A 203 -5.87 -4.26 9.49
C ALA A 203 -6.08 -2.75 9.48
N GLY A 204 -7.32 -2.36 9.36
CA GLY A 204 -7.70 -0.97 9.35
C GLY A 204 -9.20 -0.78 9.45
N THR A 205 -9.63 0.36 9.02
CA THR A 205 -11.05 0.71 9.00
C THR A 205 -11.33 1.65 7.84
N SER A 206 -12.54 1.59 7.33
CA SER A 206 -13.05 2.58 6.38
C SER A 206 -14.35 3.20 6.88
N ARG A 207 -14.68 4.37 6.34
CA ARG A 207 -15.97 5.02 6.54
C ARG A 207 -16.33 5.86 5.33
N GLU A 208 -17.58 5.72 4.90
CA GLU A 208 -18.20 6.56 3.89
C GLU A 208 -19.03 7.64 4.58
N PHE A 209 -18.67 8.89 4.37
CA PHE A 209 -19.40 10.04 4.92
C PHE A 209 -20.40 10.52 3.88
N GLY A 210 -21.62 10.88 4.33
CA GLY A 210 -22.73 11.24 3.45
C GLY A 210 -23.49 10.04 2.88
N ALA A 211 -23.01 8.81 3.05
CA ALA A 211 -23.75 7.61 2.66
C ALA A 211 -24.96 7.36 3.57
N PRO A 212 -26.06 6.77 3.06
CA PRO A 212 -27.24 6.44 3.86
C PRO A 212 -26.94 5.49 5.03
N ALA A 213 -25.96 4.61 4.88
CA ALA A 213 -25.52 3.63 5.87
C ALA A 213 -24.10 3.94 6.38
N ALA A 214 -23.79 5.21 6.67
CA ALA A 214 -22.49 5.64 7.14
C ALA A 214 -22.09 4.95 8.46
N ARG A 215 -21.26 3.91 8.38
CA ARG A 215 -20.70 3.16 9.53
C ARG A 215 -19.18 3.06 9.41
N TRP A 216 -18.54 2.81 10.53
CA TRP A 216 -17.15 2.36 10.53
C TRP A 216 -17.13 0.88 10.17
N SER A 217 -16.36 0.53 9.14
CA SER A 217 -16.19 -0.84 8.69
C SER A 217 -14.76 -1.28 8.97
N PRO A 218 -14.53 -2.18 9.94
CA PRO A 218 -13.22 -2.75 10.16
C PRO A 218 -12.86 -3.66 8.98
N GLU A 219 -11.65 -3.46 8.43
CA GLU A 219 -11.18 -4.15 7.22
C GLU A 219 -9.84 -4.84 7.49
N GLY A 220 -9.65 -6.04 6.93
CA GLY A 220 -8.34 -6.62 6.72
C GLY A 220 -7.63 -5.94 5.55
N VAL A 221 -6.32 -6.08 5.46
CA VAL A 221 -5.52 -5.62 4.33
C VAL A 221 -4.56 -6.72 3.93
N MET A 222 -4.63 -7.17 2.68
CA MET A 222 -3.65 -8.04 2.05
C MET A 222 -3.18 -7.36 0.76
N GLY A 223 -1.90 -7.07 0.66
CA GLY A 223 -1.35 -6.33 -0.48
C GLY A 223 -0.16 -7.03 -1.12
N LEU A 224 0.01 -6.81 -2.42
CA LEU A 224 1.17 -7.23 -3.20
C LEU A 224 1.66 -6.03 -4.01
N ASP A 225 2.93 -5.66 -3.85
CA ASP A 225 3.59 -4.60 -4.60
C ASP A 225 4.70 -5.21 -5.47
N LEU A 226 4.65 -4.94 -6.76
CA LEU A 226 5.70 -5.26 -7.72
C LEU A 226 6.25 -3.97 -8.32
N LYS A 227 7.56 -3.76 -8.25
CA LYS A 227 8.26 -2.71 -8.99
C LYS A 227 9.37 -3.38 -9.80
N ARG A 228 9.45 -3.08 -11.11
CA ARG A 228 10.44 -3.67 -12.01
C ARG A 228 10.99 -2.64 -12.99
N GLN A 229 12.31 -2.52 -13.02
CA GLN A 229 13.01 -1.81 -14.07
C GLN A 229 13.11 -2.75 -15.29
N LEU A 230 12.38 -2.46 -16.36
CA LEU A 230 12.34 -3.29 -17.57
C LEU A 230 13.57 -3.03 -18.44
N THR A 231 13.91 -1.75 -18.61
CA THR A 231 15.10 -1.27 -19.33
C THR A 231 15.64 -0.03 -18.62
N LYS A 232 16.76 0.53 -19.08
CA LYS A 232 17.28 1.79 -18.51
C LYS A 232 16.27 2.95 -18.53
N ARG A 233 15.31 2.93 -19.47
CA ARG A 233 14.30 3.98 -19.67
C ARG A 233 12.88 3.56 -19.32
N GLN A 234 12.63 2.29 -19.00
CA GLN A 234 11.27 1.80 -18.77
C GLN A 234 11.14 1.15 -17.41
N LYS A 235 10.11 1.55 -16.67
CA LYS A 235 9.76 1.04 -15.35
C LYS A 235 8.30 0.57 -15.36
N PHE A 236 8.06 -0.56 -14.74
CA PHE A 236 6.73 -1.10 -14.48
C PHE A 236 6.49 -1.18 -12.98
N SER A 237 5.29 -0.82 -12.54
CA SER A 237 4.86 -1.06 -11.17
C SER A 237 3.41 -1.54 -11.14
N MET A 238 3.12 -2.42 -10.19
CA MET A 238 1.78 -2.96 -9.97
C MET A 238 1.56 -3.12 -8.47
N THR A 239 0.39 -2.74 -8.01
CA THR A 239 -0.08 -2.94 -6.65
C THR A 239 -1.43 -3.62 -6.71
N VAL A 240 -1.62 -4.66 -5.92
CA VAL A 240 -2.91 -5.33 -5.73
C VAL A 240 -3.22 -5.30 -4.24
N ASP A 241 -4.33 -4.70 -3.87
CA ASP A 241 -4.80 -4.59 -2.49
C ASP A 241 -6.18 -5.24 -2.35
N TYR A 242 -6.30 -6.21 -1.47
CA TYR A 242 -7.54 -6.88 -1.09
C TYR A 242 -7.94 -6.43 0.31
N TYR A 243 -9.16 -5.92 0.44
CA TYR A 243 -9.73 -5.39 1.66
C TYR A 243 -11.00 -6.18 2.05
N PRO A 244 -10.88 -7.33 2.74
CA PRO A 244 -12.04 -8.03 3.29
C PRO A 244 -12.61 -7.23 4.47
N GLU A 245 -13.92 -7.09 4.53
CA GLU A 245 -14.61 -6.53 5.69
C GLU A 245 -14.64 -7.57 6.82
N MET A 246 -14.19 -7.19 8.03
CA MET A 246 -14.06 -8.16 9.13
C MET A 246 -15.41 -8.58 9.71
N ASP A 247 -16.41 -7.68 9.69
CA ASP A 247 -17.76 -7.99 10.18
C ASP A 247 -18.53 -8.89 9.20
N PHE A 248 -18.20 -8.80 7.90
CA PHE A 248 -18.86 -9.54 6.82
C PHE A 248 -17.83 -10.01 5.80
N VAL A 249 -17.15 -11.12 6.05
CA VAL A 249 -16.03 -11.64 5.25
C VAL A 249 -16.37 -11.84 3.75
N GLN A 250 -17.65 -11.93 3.40
CA GLN A 250 -18.10 -12.01 2.00
C GLN A 250 -18.09 -10.65 1.30
N GLN A 251 -18.00 -9.56 2.06
CA GLN A 251 -17.88 -8.19 1.54
C GLN A 251 -16.42 -7.81 1.46
N PHE A 252 -16.00 -7.39 0.29
CA PHE A 252 -14.62 -7.01 0.07
C PHE A 252 -14.47 -6.02 -1.08
N ARG A 253 -13.36 -5.31 -1.05
CA ARG A 253 -12.87 -4.48 -2.16
C ARG A 253 -11.53 -5.03 -2.63
N LEU A 254 -11.36 -5.07 -3.96
CA LEU A 254 -10.10 -5.41 -4.61
C LEU A 254 -9.67 -4.20 -5.45
N VAL A 255 -8.51 -3.66 -5.15
CA VAL A 255 -7.95 -2.50 -5.85
C VAL A 255 -6.66 -2.94 -6.54
N THR A 256 -6.64 -2.83 -7.86
CA THR A 256 -5.44 -3.09 -8.67
C THR A 256 -4.99 -1.80 -9.32
N GLU A 257 -3.75 -1.40 -9.09
CA GLU A 257 -3.11 -0.27 -9.78
C GLU A 257 -1.90 -0.77 -10.54
N ALA A 258 -1.83 -0.49 -11.84
CA ALA A 258 -0.68 -0.82 -12.67
C ALA A 258 -0.20 0.44 -13.39
N SER A 259 1.10 0.65 -13.46
CA SER A 259 1.67 1.73 -14.24
C SER A 259 2.92 1.29 -14.99
N TRP A 260 3.03 1.79 -16.21
CA TRP A 260 4.22 1.70 -17.04
C TRP A 260 4.70 3.10 -17.36
N GLU A 261 5.98 3.35 -17.13
CA GLU A 261 6.63 4.63 -17.30
C GLU A 261 7.78 4.48 -18.29
N MET A 262 7.88 5.40 -19.25
CA MET A 262 8.96 5.46 -20.23
C MET A 262 9.59 6.86 -20.21
N LEU A 263 10.88 6.94 -19.89
CA LEU A 263 11.66 8.17 -19.94
C LEU A 263 11.80 8.63 -21.39
N LEU A 264 11.27 9.82 -21.70
CA LEU A 264 11.33 10.44 -23.01
C LEU A 264 12.57 11.33 -23.14
N ASP A 265 12.77 12.20 -22.15
CA ASP A 265 13.87 13.15 -22.09
C ASP A 265 14.53 13.11 -20.71
N GLU A 266 15.84 12.83 -20.70
CA GLU A 266 16.62 12.71 -19.48
C GLU A 266 16.99 14.07 -18.89
N GLU A 267 17.29 15.06 -19.75
CA GLU A 267 17.66 16.42 -19.32
C GLU A 267 16.45 17.17 -18.74
N GLY A 268 15.28 17.03 -19.39
CA GLY A 268 14.02 17.63 -18.95
C GLY A 268 13.25 16.79 -17.92
N ASN A 269 13.77 15.64 -17.49
CA ASN A 269 13.10 14.71 -16.55
C ASN A 269 11.65 14.38 -16.95
N LEU A 270 11.41 14.29 -18.26
CA LEU A 270 10.08 14.05 -18.83
C LEU A 270 9.89 12.58 -19.17
N SER A 271 8.79 12.01 -18.70
CA SER A 271 8.39 10.64 -18.97
C SER A 271 6.97 10.56 -19.52
N LEU A 272 6.70 9.54 -20.33
CA LEU A 272 5.34 9.09 -20.66
C LEU A 272 4.95 8.02 -19.65
N LYS A 273 3.79 8.18 -19.03
CA LYS A 273 3.24 7.23 -18.07
C LYS A 273 1.88 6.71 -18.56
N PHE A 274 1.74 5.41 -18.67
CA PHE A 274 0.44 4.74 -18.74
C PHE A 274 0.07 4.29 -17.33
N ASN A 275 -1.14 4.62 -16.88
CA ASN A 275 -1.66 4.21 -15.59
C ASN A 275 -3.03 3.56 -15.77
N ALA A 276 -3.26 2.46 -15.08
CA ALA A 276 -4.55 1.79 -14.99
C ALA A 276 -4.85 1.50 -13.52
N ARG A 277 -6.07 1.82 -13.08
CA ARG A 277 -6.60 1.51 -11.76
C ARG A 277 -7.96 0.85 -11.94
N ASP A 278 -8.09 -0.33 -11.42
CA ASP A 278 -9.33 -1.09 -11.33
C ASP A 278 -9.74 -1.25 -9.86
N GLU A 279 -11.00 -0.95 -9.56
CA GLU A 279 -11.58 -1.12 -8.25
C GLU A 279 -12.83 -1.97 -8.38
N TYR A 280 -12.78 -3.17 -7.80
CA TYR A 280 -13.92 -4.05 -7.65
C TYR A 280 -14.46 -3.96 -6.23
N ASP A 281 -15.75 -3.68 -6.09
CA ASP A 281 -16.49 -3.65 -4.84
C ASP A 281 -17.57 -4.72 -4.88
N SER A 282 -17.56 -5.65 -3.92
CA SER A 282 -18.56 -6.74 -3.85
C SER A 282 -19.94 -6.25 -3.44
N THR A 283 -20.03 -5.03 -2.85
CA THR A 283 -21.27 -4.40 -2.36
C THR A 283 -21.40 -2.95 -2.86
N PRO A 284 -21.60 -2.74 -4.16
CA PRO A 284 -21.43 -1.43 -4.80
C PRO A 284 -22.59 -0.43 -4.58
N GLU A 285 -23.54 -0.69 -3.68
CA GLU A 285 -24.66 0.20 -3.29
C GLU A 285 -25.29 1.00 -4.44
N GLY A 286 -25.71 0.31 -5.52
CA GLY A 286 -26.36 0.93 -6.68
C GLY A 286 -25.40 1.42 -7.79
N SER A 287 -24.09 1.34 -7.59
CA SER A 287 -23.05 1.54 -8.61
C SER A 287 -22.72 0.21 -9.32
N ARG A 288 -21.86 0.25 -10.34
CA ARG A 288 -21.29 -0.98 -10.93
C ARG A 288 -20.23 -1.55 -9.99
N PRO A 289 -20.14 -2.89 -9.85
CA PRO A 289 -19.13 -3.52 -9.00
C PRO A 289 -17.70 -3.19 -9.40
N ASN A 290 -17.46 -3.00 -10.70
CA ASN A 290 -16.14 -2.77 -11.26
C ASN A 290 -16.02 -1.37 -11.86
N ASP A 291 -14.97 -0.64 -11.50
CA ASP A 291 -14.63 0.70 -12.00
C ASP A 291 -13.18 0.74 -12.49
N LEU A 292 -13.00 0.56 -13.81
CA LEU A 292 -11.70 0.62 -14.46
C LEU A 292 -11.43 2.02 -15.00
N ASN A 293 -10.34 2.61 -14.54
CA ASN A 293 -9.82 3.90 -15.00
C ASN A 293 -8.43 3.71 -15.57
N TYR A 294 -8.20 4.27 -16.78
CA TYR A 294 -6.87 4.26 -17.39
C TYR A 294 -6.58 5.59 -18.08
N ALA A 295 -5.31 5.96 -18.11
CA ALA A 295 -4.86 7.20 -18.75
C ALA A 295 -3.42 7.11 -19.23
N PHE A 296 -3.11 7.90 -20.27
CA PHE A 296 -1.76 8.27 -20.66
C PHE A 296 -1.46 9.68 -20.15
N LEU A 297 -0.33 9.84 -19.50
CA LEU A 297 0.04 11.03 -18.77
C LEU A 297 1.47 11.44 -19.16
N LEU A 298 1.72 12.72 -19.23
CA LEU A 298 3.08 13.26 -19.16
C LEU A 298 3.46 13.44 -17.70
N LEU A 299 4.63 12.97 -17.34
CA LEU A 299 5.17 12.96 -15.98
C LEU A 299 6.47 13.75 -15.95
N TRP A 300 6.54 14.78 -15.11
CA TRP A 300 7.76 15.53 -14.81
C TRP A 300 8.25 15.20 -13.40
N LYS A 301 9.57 15.04 -13.25
CA LYS A 301 10.24 14.82 -11.97
C LYS A 301 11.13 16.01 -11.66
N PHE A 302 11.12 16.46 -10.40
CA PHE A 302 11.85 17.64 -9.94
C PHE A 302 12.83 17.27 -8.84
#